data_c3a4494215a2fe6562004730a18fbaa1
#
_entry.id   c3a4494215a2fe6562004730a18fbaa1
#
_cell.length_a   1.000
_cell.length_b   1.000
_cell.length_c   1.000
_cell.angle_alpha   90.00
_cell.angle_beta   90.00
_cell.angle_gamma   90.00
#
_symmetry.space_group_name_H-M   'P 1'
#
loop_
_entity.id
_entity.type
_entity.pdbx_description
1 polymer ?
#
loop_
_entity_poly.entity_id
_entity_poly.type
_entity_poly.pdbx_seq_one_letter_code
_entity_poly.pdbx_strand_id
1 'polypeptide(L)'
;MGVLCLTDSISEVERLMEELVSDSNPSPLEPLDAVQAALEHLASGGHRVRAGLGLDAGIRLGLSHCDAVVVGAAAELLHNASLVHDDLHDGAVLRRGKPTVFAACGADVAILTGDLLLSSAYAAIARFSRPAIIAEMIRLIHRRTAQVIHGQCGDLSARKRPVTELARYEAIVARKSGALLSLPLELALLGAGVRDSFGLAQEAAESFGIGYQIIDDLEDAGSDGPLSLNILNVLKTGNTPAEAVSLAREMGSRHLHSAVAAARGLPNGSGELLGKLARVMNERL
;
A
#
# COMPACT_ATOMS: atom_id res chain seq x y z
N MET A 1 -31.41 5.04 -7.62
CA MET A 1 -30.09 5.71 -7.48
C MET A 1 -29.08 4.81 -8.16
N GLY A 2 -28.56 5.23 -9.34
CA GLY A 2 -27.68 4.41 -10.16
C GLY A 2 -26.41 4.05 -9.40
N VAL A 3 -25.98 2.79 -9.53
CA VAL A 3 -24.68 2.31 -9.05
C VAL A 3 -23.64 3.06 -9.89
N LEU A 4 -22.99 4.08 -9.30
CA LEU A 4 -21.77 4.67 -9.88
C LEU A 4 -20.80 3.51 -10.12
N CYS A 5 -20.28 3.41 -11.34
CA CYS A 5 -19.28 2.39 -11.67
C CYS A 5 -18.04 2.63 -10.80
N LEU A 6 -17.40 1.60 -10.30
CA LEU A 6 -16.18 1.72 -9.47
C LEU A 6 -15.09 2.56 -10.18
N THR A 7 -15.05 2.50 -11.51
CA THR A 7 -14.15 3.29 -12.36
C THR A 7 -14.39 4.81 -12.20
N ASP A 8 -15.66 5.25 -12.21
CA ASP A 8 -16.00 6.67 -12.03
C ASP A 8 -15.59 7.14 -10.63
N SER A 9 -15.79 6.29 -9.61
CA SER A 9 -15.40 6.59 -8.23
C SER A 9 -13.87 6.66 -8.04
N ILE A 10 -13.09 5.86 -8.76
CA ILE A 10 -11.61 5.95 -8.75
C ILE A 10 -11.16 7.29 -9.34
N SER A 11 -11.78 7.75 -10.43
CA SER A 11 -11.47 9.07 -11.00
C SER A 11 -11.76 10.22 -10.03
N GLU A 12 -12.78 10.08 -9.16
CA GLU A 12 -13.03 11.07 -8.10
C GLU A 12 -11.95 11.04 -7.01
N VAL A 13 -11.44 9.85 -6.67
CA VAL A 13 -10.30 9.74 -5.75
C VAL A 13 -9.07 10.41 -6.34
N GLU A 14 -8.74 10.16 -7.61
CA GLU A 14 -7.61 10.78 -8.29
C GLU A 14 -7.73 12.30 -8.32
N ARG A 15 -8.90 12.82 -8.68
CA ARG A 15 -9.17 14.26 -8.65
C ARG A 15 -8.99 14.85 -7.24
N LEU A 16 -9.46 14.18 -6.20
CA LEU A 16 -9.28 14.65 -4.83
C LEU A 16 -7.79 14.67 -4.43
N MET A 17 -7.02 13.64 -4.82
CA MET A 17 -5.58 13.61 -4.56
C MET A 17 -4.85 14.76 -5.26
N GLU A 18 -5.15 15.01 -6.53
CA GLU A 18 -4.57 16.12 -7.30
C GLU A 18 -4.95 17.49 -6.70
N GLU A 19 -6.21 17.67 -6.30
CA GLU A 19 -6.68 18.89 -5.64
C GLU A 19 -5.92 19.15 -4.34
N LEU A 20 -5.79 18.13 -3.47
CA LEU A 20 -5.10 18.27 -2.19
C LEU A 20 -3.61 18.58 -2.33
N VAL A 21 -2.95 18.01 -3.33
CA VAL A 21 -1.54 18.30 -3.64
C VAL A 21 -1.41 19.73 -4.20
N SER A 22 -2.31 20.15 -5.08
CA SER A 22 -2.29 21.48 -5.72
C SER A 22 -2.67 22.61 -4.77
N ASP A 23 -3.51 22.34 -3.75
CA ASP A 23 -3.97 23.33 -2.76
C ASP A 23 -2.83 23.85 -1.85
N SER A 24 -1.68 23.18 -1.88
CA SER A 24 -0.46 23.62 -1.19
C SER A 24 0.19 24.89 -1.77
N ASN A 25 -0.46 25.52 -2.78
CA ASN A 25 -0.11 26.80 -3.39
C ASN A 25 1.34 26.88 -3.89
N PRO A 26 1.66 26.24 -5.04
CA PRO A 26 3.02 26.24 -5.60
C PRO A 26 3.48 27.68 -5.86
N SER A 27 4.71 27.98 -5.44
CA SER A 27 5.34 29.24 -5.78
C SER A 27 5.81 29.20 -7.23
N PRO A 28 5.34 30.10 -8.13
CA PRO A 28 5.79 30.11 -9.52
C PRO A 28 7.24 30.56 -9.68
N LEU A 29 7.94 30.85 -8.59
CA LEU A 29 9.30 31.38 -8.57
C LEU A 29 10.37 30.31 -8.29
N GLU A 30 9.96 29.07 -7.92
CA GLU A 30 10.91 28.02 -7.54
C GLU A 30 11.13 27.06 -8.71
N PRO A 31 12.39 26.86 -9.16
CA PRO A 31 12.71 25.95 -10.25
C PRO A 31 12.58 24.46 -9.86
N LEU A 32 12.56 24.16 -8.56
CA LEU A 32 12.36 22.82 -7.99
C LEU A 32 11.02 22.79 -7.28
N ASP A 33 10.04 22.11 -7.87
CA ASP A 33 8.67 22.10 -7.37
C ASP A 33 8.24 20.69 -6.98
N ALA A 34 8.15 20.44 -5.68
CA ALA A 34 7.65 19.18 -5.12
C ALA A 34 6.18 18.93 -5.48
N VAL A 35 5.37 19.98 -5.71
CA VAL A 35 3.98 19.86 -6.14
C VAL A 35 3.93 19.30 -7.55
N GLN A 36 4.70 19.90 -8.48
CA GLN A 36 4.75 19.41 -9.86
C GLN A 36 5.26 17.96 -9.91
N ALA A 37 6.32 17.64 -9.16
CA ALA A 37 6.84 16.27 -9.07
C ALA A 37 5.82 15.28 -8.49
N ALA A 38 5.04 15.69 -7.48
CA ALA A 38 3.97 14.87 -6.91
C ALA A 38 2.85 14.62 -7.92
N LEU A 39 2.41 15.65 -8.65
CA LEU A 39 1.38 15.50 -9.68
C LEU A 39 1.83 14.60 -10.83
N GLU A 40 3.07 14.74 -11.31
CA GLU A 40 3.65 13.86 -12.33
C GLU A 40 3.77 12.42 -11.84
N HIS A 41 4.18 12.22 -10.57
CA HIS A 41 4.20 10.89 -9.96
C HIS A 41 2.81 10.26 -9.89
N LEU A 42 1.78 11.00 -9.44
CA LEU A 42 0.39 10.52 -9.42
C LEU A 42 -0.12 10.20 -10.83
N ALA A 43 0.18 11.05 -11.82
CA ALA A 43 -0.18 10.84 -13.22
C ALA A 43 0.61 9.69 -13.89
N SER A 44 1.64 9.13 -13.24
CA SER A 44 2.35 7.96 -13.75
C SER A 44 1.48 6.69 -13.78
N GLY A 45 0.30 6.75 -13.20
CA GLY A 45 -0.68 5.65 -13.16
C GLY A 45 -0.48 4.71 -11.98
N GLY A 46 -1.01 3.50 -12.13
CA GLY A 46 -1.01 2.44 -11.12
C GLY A 46 -2.38 1.82 -10.97
N HIS A 47 -2.46 0.67 -10.32
CA HIS A 47 -3.71 -0.09 -10.18
C HIS A 47 -4.69 0.49 -9.14
N ARG A 48 -4.31 1.55 -8.43
CA ARG A 48 -5.13 2.21 -7.39
C ARG A 48 -5.79 1.22 -6.41
N VAL A 49 -5.06 0.17 -6.06
CA VAL A 49 -5.58 -0.93 -5.23
C VAL A 49 -6.07 -0.42 -3.88
N ARG A 50 -5.31 0.45 -3.22
CA ARG A 50 -5.67 0.97 -1.88
C ARG A 50 -6.87 1.90 -1.95
N ALA A 51 -6.93 2.73 -2.99
CA ALA A 51 -8.11 3.55 -3.28
C ALA A 51 -9.35 2.67 -3.48
N GLY A 52 -9.25 1.63 -4.31
CA GLY A 52 -10.34 0.68 -4.56
C GLY A 52 -10.79 -0.04 -3.30
N LEU A 53 -9.86 -0.50 -2.46
CA LEU A 53 -10.20 -1.16 -1.19
C LEU A 53 -10.95 -0.22 -0.25
N GLY A 54 -10.53 1.05 -0.14
CA GLY A 54 -11.20 2.04 0.70
C GLY A 54 -12.61 2.39 0.19
N LEU A 55 -12.75 2.58 -1.13
CA LEU A 55 -14.03 2.83 -1.78
C LEU A 55 -15.02 1.68 -1.60
N ASP A 56 -14.63 0.46 -2.00
CA ASP A 56 -15.50 -0.72 -1.95
C ASP A 56 -15.92 -1.02 -0.51
N ALA A 57 -14.95 -1.04 0.43
CA ALA A 57 -15.25 -1.26 1.84
C ALA A 57 -16.12 -0.15 2.42
N GLY A 58 -15.84 1.12 2.14
CA GLY A 58 -16.61 2.24 2.64
C GLY A 58 -18.07 2.21 2.19
N ILE A 59 -18.30 1.98 0.90
CA ILE A 59 -19.65 1.88 0.33
C ILE A 59 -20.42 0.70 0.94
N ARG A 60 -19.80 -0.47 1.04
CA ARG A 60 -20.42 -1.68 1.63
C ARG A 60 -20.75 -1.53 3.10
N LEU A 61 -19.96 -0.75 3.82
CA LEU A 61 -20.18 -0.44 5.24
C LEU A 61 -21.18 0.71 5.46
N GLY A 62 -21.71 1.32 4.38
CA GLY A 62 -22.72 2.38 4.44
C GLY A 62 -22.16 3.77 4.68
N LEU A 63 -20.88 4.02 4.40
CA LEU A 63 -20.35 5.39 4.34
C LEU A 63 -21.01 6.17 3.20
N SER A 64 -21.05 7.50 3.34
CA SER A 64 -21.37 8.35 2.19
C SER A 64 -20.33 8.14 1.08
N HIS A 65 -20.73 8.37 -0.16
CA HIS A 65 -19.80 8.31 -1.29
C HIS A 65 -18.57 9.22 -1.09
N CYS A 66 -18.82 10.46 -0.63
CA CYS A 66 -17.74 11.41 -0.34
C CYS A 66 -16.77 10.89 0.74
N ASP A 67 -17.28 10.28 1.82
CA ASP A 67 -16.42 9.72 2.86
C ASP A 67 -15.63 8.51 2.37
N ALA A 68 -16.20 7.68 1.50
CA ALA A 68 -15.50 6.56 0.88
C ALA A 68 -14.37 7.05 -0.05
N VAL A 69 -14.60 8.12 -0.81
CA VAL A 69 -13.58 8.79 -1.64
C VAL A 69 -12.45 9.34 -0.77
N VAL A 70 -12.76 9.99 0.36
CA VAL A 70 -11.77 10.49 1.33
C VAL A 70 -10.89 9.36 1.87
N VAL A 71 -11.49 8.24 2.25
CA VAL A 71 -10.75 7.05 2.75
C VAL A 71 -9.83 6.49 1.67
N GLY A 72 -10.33 6.37 0.44
CA GLY A 72 -9.55 5.92 -0.71
C GLY A 72 -8.37 6.84 -1.01
N ALA A 73 -8.60 8.15 -1.05
CA ALA A 73 -7.57 9.16 -1.32
C ALA A 73 -6.48 9.17 -0.25
N ALA A 74 -6.84 9.15 1.04
CA ALA A 74 -5.87 9.13 2.12
C ALA A 74 -4.96 7.90 2.06
N ALA A 75 -5.53 6.72 1.83
CA ALA A 75 -4.76 5.48 1.73
C ALA A 75 -3.83 5.45 0.49
N GLU A 76 -4.31 5.95 -0.64
CA GLU A 76 -3.54 5.97 -1.89
C GLU A 76 -2.43 7.05 -1.85
N LEU A 77 -2.65 8.21 -1.25
CA LEU A 77 -1.64 9.25 -1.04
C LEU A 77 -0.49 8.72 -0.16
N LEU A 78 -0.79 8.05 0.96
CA LEU A 78 0.22 7.43 1.81
C LEU A 78 1.03 6.36 1.06
N HIS A 79 0.37 5.58 0.22
CA HIS A 79 1.06 4.61 -0.61
C HIS A 79 2.00 5.28 -1.60
N ASN A 80 1.55 6.33 -2.31
CA ASN A 80 2.40 7.03 -3.26
C ASN A 80 3.57 7.74 -2.55
N ALA A 81 3.37 8.28 -1.34
CA ALA A 81 4.46 8.78 -0.50
C ALA A 81 5.51 7.68 -0.22
N SER A 82 5.06 6.47 0.16
CA SER A 82 5.98 5.36 0.40
C SER A 82 6.74 4.94 -0.85
N LEU A 83 6.11 4.99 -2.04
CA LEU A 83 6.76 4.65 -3.29
C LEU A 83 7.86 5.66 -3.67
N VAL A 84 7.63 6.96 -3.47
CA VAL A 84 8.63 8.00 -3.75
C VAL A 84 9.85 7.84 -2.83
N HIS A 85 9.62 7.56 -1.53
CA HIS A 85 10.70 7.31 -0.59
C HIS A 85 11.42 5.98 -0.86
N ASP A 86 10.70 4.91 -1.24
CA ASP A 86 11.30 3.63 -1.63
C ASP A 86 12.21 3.79 -2.86
N ASP A 87 11.76 4.49 -3.90
CA ASP A 87 12.54 4.74 -5.11
C ASP A 87 13.87 5.45 -4.78
N LEU A 88 13.84 6.40 -3.83
CA LEU A 88 15.04 7.08 -3.35
C LEU A 88 15.97 6.11 -2.60
N HIS A 89 15.45 5.30 -1.68
CA HIS A 89 16.24 4.33 -0.91
C HIS A 89 16.89 3.27 -1.80
N ASP A 90 16.20 2.90 -2.88
CA ASP A 90 16.63 1.87 -3.83
C ASP A 90 17.52 2.43 -4.94
N GLY A 91 17.60 3.76 -5.08
CA GLY A 91 18.26 4.41 -6.20
C GLY A 91 17.57 4.08 -7.53
N ALA A 92 16.27 3.80 -7.50
CA ALA A 92 15.51 3.35 -8.65
C ALA A 92 15.38 4.47 -9.70
N VAL A 93 15.76 4.20 -10.93
CA VAL A 93 15.69 5.18 -12.03
C VAL A 93 14.35 5.18 -12.74
N LEU A 94 13.65 4.05 -12.78
CA LEU A 94 12.38 3.90 -13.47
C LEU A 94 11.32 3.26 -12.57
N ARG A 95 10.09 3.75 -12.68
CA ARG A 95 8.89 3.15 -12.11
C ARG A 95 7.79 3.16 -13.16
N ARG A 96 7.21 1.99 -13.47
CA ARG A 96 6.17 1.84 -14.50
C ARG A 96 6.59 2.40 -15.87
N GLY A 97 7.88 2.26 -16.21
CA GLY A 97 8.44 2.75 -17.47
C GLY A 97 8.68 4.27 -17.56
N LYS A 98 8.42 5.02 -16.48
CA LYS A 98 8.69 6.45 -16.38
C LYS A 98 9.84 6.72 -15.38
N PRO A 99 10.58 7.83 -15.52
CA PRO A 99 11.56 8.23 -14.51
C PRO A 99 10.91 8.39 -13.13
N THR A 100 11.62 7.95 -12.09
CA THR A 100 11.21 8.21 -10.70
C THR A 100 11.43 9.69 -10.36
N VAL A 101 10.79 10.19 -9.30
CA VAL A 101 11.03 11.56 -8.79
C VAL A 101 12.53 11.72 -8.45
N PHE A 102 13.13 10.71 -7.83
CA PHE A 102 14.57 10.68 -7.54
C PHE A 102 15.43 10.84 -8.80
N ALA A 103 15.12 10.09 -9.86
CA ALA A 103 15.90 10.14 -11.10
C ALA A 103 15.70 11.45 -11.89
N ALA A 104 14.51 12.04 -11.86
CA ALA A 104 14.15 13.24 -12.59
C ALA A 104 14.58 14.52 -11.86
N CYS A 105 14.40 14.58 -10.53
CA CYS A 105 14.51 15.81 -9.75
C CYS A 105 15.56 15.74 -8.63
N GLY A 106 16.17 14.57 -8.38
CA GLY A 106 17.17 14.38 -7.33
C GLY A 106 16.58 14.04 -5.95
N ALA A 107 17.49 13.76 -5.00
CA ALA A 107 17.13 13.25 -3.67
C ALA A 107 16.32 14.26 -2.83
N ASP A 108 16.69 15.53 -2.87
CA ASP A 108 16.05 16.57 -2.06
C ASP A 108 14.58 16.73 -2.43
N VAL A 109 14.29 16.81 -3.75
CA VAL A 109 12.91 16.91 -4.25
C VAL A 109 12.14 15.64 -3.98
N ALA A 110 12.76 14.45 -4.06
CA ALA A 110 12.08 13.19 -3.73
C ALA A 110 11.65 13.14 -2.26
N ILE A 111 12.48 13.60 -1.32
CA ILE A 111 12.11 13.70 0.10
C ILE A 111 10.92 14.64 0.26
N LEU A 112 11.02 15.87 -0.27
CA LEU A 112 9.95 16.87 -0.15
C LEU A 112 8.64 16.41 -0.80
N THR A 113 8.72 15.72 -1.94
CA THR A 113 7.56 15.16 -2.63
C THR A 113 6.87 14.08 -1.79
N GLY A 114 7.65 13.16 -1.20
CA GLY A 114 7.11 12.13 -0.31
C GLY A 114 6.44 12.73 0.93
N ASP A 115 7.05 13.76 1.54
CA ASP A 115 6.51 14.47 2.70
C ASP A 115 5.22 15.23 2.34
N LEU A 116 5.15 15.85 1.15
CA LEU A 116 3.94 16.50 0.66
C LEU A 116 2.79 15.51 0.47
N LEU A 117 3.04 14.37 -0.18
CA LEU A 117 2.02 13.32 -0.36
C LEU A 117 1.52 12.76 0.99
N LEU A 118 2.44 12.55 1.95
CA LEU A 118 2.10 12.13 3.30
C LEU A 118 1.25 13.18 4.03
N SER A 119 1.61 14.45 3.93
CA SER A 119 0.83 15.58 4.49
C SER A 119 -0.56 15.68 3.86
N SER A 120 -0.65 15.50 2.54
CA SER A 120 -1.92 15.52 1.80
C SER A 120 -2.87 14.40 2.24
N ALA A 121 -2.35 13.26 2.71
CA ALA A 121 -3.19 12.21 3.27
C ALA A 121 -3.90 12.64 4.56
N TYR A 122 -3.27 13.44 5.42
CA TYR A 122 -3.92 14.02 6.58
C TYR A 122 -4.95 15.07 6.18
N ALA A 123 -4.66 15.88 5.16
CA ALA A 123 -5.61 16.85 4.60
C ALA A 123 -6.85 16.16 4.01
N ALA A 124 -6.68 14.97 3.38
CA ALA A 124 -7.81 14.16 2.95
C ALA A 124 -8.72 13.79 4.12
N ILE A 125 -8.16 13.21 5.20
CA ILE A 125 -8.94 12.81 6.38
C ILE A 125 -9.64 13.98 7.07
N ALA A 126 -9.07 15.19 7.02
CA ALA A 126 -9.71 16.39 7.55
C ALA A 126 -11.05 16.72 6.83
N ARG A 127 -11.29 16.21 5.61
CA ARG A 127 -12.54 16.35 4.85
C ARG A 127 -13.60 15.29 5.20
N PHE A 128 -13.31 14.36 6.10
CA PHE A 128 -14.28 13.35 6.52
C PHE A 128 -15.48 14.00 7.22
N SER A 129 -16.71 13.58 6.86
CA SER A 129 -17.95 14.26 7.25
C SER A 129 -18.24 14.24 8.75
N ARG A 130 -17.59 13.37 9.53
CA ARG A 130 -17.78 13.24 10.99
C ARG A 130 -16.55 13.69 11.77
N PRO A 131 -16.47 14.94 12.22
CA PRO A 131 -15.29 15.49 12.92
C PRO A 131 -14.91 14.72 14.19
N ALA A 132 -15.88 14.11 14.88
CA ALA A 132 -15.66 13.42 16.14
C ALA A 132 -14.68 12.22 16.04
N ILE A 133 -14.52 11.60 14.86
CA ILE A 133 -13.63 10.43 14.66
C ILE A 133 -12.34 10.77 13.94
N ILE A 134 -12.17 11.99 13.43
CA ILE A 134 -10.97 12.41 12.69
C ILE A 134 -9.69 12.18 13.51
N ALA A 135 -9.70 12.54 14.79
CA ALA A 135 -8.53 12.32 15.65
C ALA A 135 -8.18 10.83 15.81
N GLU A 136 -9.15 9.93 15.76
CA GLU A 136 -8.93 8.48 15.79
C GLU A 136 -8.39 7.97 14.46
N MET A 137 -8.92 8.47 13.35
CA MET A 137 -8.41 8.18 12.00
C MET A 137 -6.94 8.62 11.85
N ILE A 138 -6.59 9.81 12.31
CA ILE A 138 -5.21 10.31 12.29
C ILE A 138 -4.30 9.39 13.12
N ARG A 139 -4.73 8.96 14.33
CA ARG A 139 -3.96 8.00 15.14
C ARG A 139 -3.79 6.64 14.43
N LEU A 140 -4.79 6.18 13.69
CA LEU A 140 -4.72 4.95 12.92
C LEU A 140 -3.70 5.08 11.77
N ILE A 141 -3.76 6.18 11.00
CA ILE A 141 -2.79 6.49 9.95
C ILE A 141 -1.37 6.51 10.54
N HIS A 142 -1.16 7.23 11.64
CA HIS A 142 0.16 7.27 12.28
C HIS A 142 0.68 5.88 12.63
N ARG A 143 -0.15 5.03 13.26
CA ARG A 143 0.25 3.66 13.62
C ARG A 143 0.65 2.83 12.39
N ARG A 144 -0.12 2.90 11.30
CA ARG A 144 0.18 2.15 10.07
C ARG A 144 1.42 2.68 9.35
N THR A 145 1.57 4.00 9.28
CA THR A 145 2.78 4.64 8.75
C THR A 145 4.02 4.24 9.55
N ALA A 146 3.96 4.25 10.88
CA ALA A 146 5.06 3.80 11.73
C ALA A 146 5.42 2.32 11.49
N GLN A 147 4.43 1.45 11.27
CA GLN A 147 4.68 0.05 10.91
C GLN A 147 5.40 -0.09 9.57
N VAL A 148 4.98 0.67 8.55
CA VAL A 148 5.65 0.71 7.24
C VAL A 148 7.10 1.16 7.38
N ILE A 149 7.35 2.23 8.14
CA ILE A 149 8.71 2.73 8.41
C ILE A 149 9.55 1.64 9.07
N HIS A 150 9.02 0.93 10.07
CA HIS A 150 9.73 -0.19 10.71
C HIS A 150 9.98 -1.35 9.72
N GLY A 151 9.02 -1.65 8.84
CA GLY A 151 9.19 -2.63 7.76
C GLY A 151 10.32 -2.23 6.82
N GLN A 152 10.34 -0.98 6.37
CA GLN A 152 11.38 -0.44 5.50
C GLN A 152 12.77 -0.44 6.17
N CYS A 153 12.86 -0.09 7.44
CA CYS A 153 14.11 -0.23 8.21
C CYS A 153 14.59 -1.68 8.26
N GLY A 154 13.66 -2.63 8.37
CA GLY A 154 13.95 -4.08 8.34
C GLY A 154 14.52 -4.50 6.99
N ASP A 155 13.90 -4.06 5.91
CA ASP A 155 14.32 -4.31 4.52
C ASP A 155 15.72 -3.74 4.25
N LEU A 156 15.94 -2.47 4.56
CA LEU A 156 17.27 -1.83 4.43
C LEU A 156 18.34 -2.52 5.29
N SER A 157 17.96 -3.03 6.47
CA SER A 157 18.88 -3.77 7.33
C SER A 157 19.22 -5.15 6.76
N ALA A 158 18.29 -5.78 6.03
CA ALA A 158 18.51 -7.06 5.37
C ALA A 158 19.63 -6.99 4.32
N ARG A 159 19.81 -5.85 3.66
CA ARG A 159 20.92 -5.61 2.70
C ARG A 159 22.30 -5.70 3.35
N LYS A 160 22.41 -5.44 4.66
CA LYS A 160 23.66 -5.52 5.41
C LYS A 160 23.81 -6.84 6.18
N ARG A 161 22.70 -7.44 6.54
CA ARG A 161 22.61 -8.70 7.30
C ARG A 161 21.51 -9.57 6.71
N PRO A 162 21.84 -10.50 5.81
CA PRO A 162 20.86 -11.35 5.15
C PRO A 162 19.88 -11.98 6.14
N VAL A 163 18.63 -12.02 5.75
CA VAL A 163 17.58 -12.68 6.52
C VAL A 163 17.59 -14.16 6.16
N THR A 164 17.75 -15.01 7.17
CA THR A 164 17.76 -16.48 7.03
C THR A 164 16.55 -17.13 7.70
N GLU A 165 15.83 -16.38 8.52
CA GLU A 165 14.66 -16.87 9.25
C GLU A 165 13.38 -16.46 8.55
N LEU A 166 12.54 -17.44 8.23
CA LEU A 166 11.27 -17.25 7.55
C LEU A 166 10.34 -16.27 8.31
N ALA A 167 10.19 -16.46 9.61
CA ALA A 167 9.36 -15.60 10.45
C ALA A 167 9.80 -14.12 10.41
N ARG A 168 11.13 -13.87 10.25
CA ARG A 168 11.65 -12.52 10.10
C ARG A 168 11.32 -11.92 8.72
N TYR A 169 11.41 -12.71 7.65
CA TYR A 169 10.96 -12.31 6.32
C TYR A 169 9.49 -11.90 6.34
N GLU A 170 8.63 -12.81 6.81
CA GLU A 170 7.18 -12.55 6.90
C GLU A 170 6.87 -11.30 7.73
N ALA A 171 7.55 -11.11 8.87
CA ALA A 171 7.33 -9.94 9.72
C ALA A 171 7.75 -8.61 9.05
N ILE A 172 8.82 -8.60 8.25
CA ILE A 172 9.25 -7.41 7.48
C ILE A 172 8.22 -7.10 6.40
N VAL A 173 7.81 -8.11 5.61
CA VAL A 173 6.86 -7.97 4.51
C VAL A 173 5.48 -7.55 5.02
N ALA A 174 4.96 -8.18 6.08
CA ALA A 174 3.69 -7.80 6.69
C ALA A 174 3.67 -6.33 7.10
N ARG A 175 4.76 -5.82 7.69
CA ARG A 175 4.88 -4.42 8.07
C ARG A 175 5.04 -3.48 6.89
N LYS A 176 5.87 -3.83 5.89
CA LYS A 176 6.14 -2.99 4.72
C LYS A 176 4.92 -2.90 3.81
N SER A 177 4.31 -4.02 3.46
CA SER A 177 3.23 -4.11 2.47
C SER A 177 1.84 -4.22 3.11
N GLY A 178 1.67 -5.07 4.12
CA GLY A 178 0.39 -5.35 4.76
C GLY A 178 -0.23 -4.16 5.47
N ALA A 179 0.58 -3.34 6.16
CA ALA A 179 0.09 -2.21 6.93
C ALA A 179 -0.65 -1.15 6.08
N LEU A 180 -0.18 -0.85 4.86
CA LEU A 180 -0.88 0.07 3.95
C LEU A 180 -2.01 -0.60 3.14
N LEU A 181 -2.09 -1.92 3.14
CA LEU A 181 -3.23 -2.64 2.57
C LEU A 181 -4.37 -2.76 3.59
N SER A 182 -4.07 -2.88 4.90
CA SER A 182 -5.09 -2.89 5.95
C SER A 182 -5.71 -1.51 6.19
N LEU A 183 -4.92 -0.44 6.03
CA LEU A 183 -5.34 0.92 6.36
C LEU A 183 -6.67 1.36 5.72
N PRO A 184 -6.92 1.20 4.40
CA PRO A 184 -8.19 1.60 3.79
C PRO A 184 -9.39 0.83 4.36
N LEU A 185 -9.23 -0.46 4.65
CA LEU A 185 -10.27 -1.27 5.27
C LEU A 185 -10.57 -0.81 6.70
N GLU A 186 -9.53 -0.56 7.49
CA GLU A 186 -9.67 -0.11 8.88
C GLU A 186 -10.25 1.31 8.97
N LEU A 187 -9.86 2.23 8.07
CA LEU A 187 -10.46 3.57 8.00
C LEU A 187 -11.94 3.50 7.64
N ALA A 188 -12.33 2.62 6.71
CA ALA A 188 -13.72 2.40 6.35
C ALA A 188 -14.51 1.80 7.54
N LEU A 189 -13.95 0.79 8.22
CA LEU A 189 -14.54 0.19 9.42
C LEU A 189 -14.70 1.22 10.54
N LEU A 190 -13.67 2.03 10.80
CA LEU A 190 -13.72 3.11 11.78
C LEU A 190 -14.77 4.15 11.40
N GLY A 191 -14.80 4.52 10.12
CA GLY A 191 -15.84 5.35 9.54
C GLY A 191 -17.24 4.82 9.76
N ALA A 192 -17.46 3.52 9.70
CA ALA A 192 -18.74 2.88 9.96
C ALA A 192 -19.04 2.62 11.46
N GLY A 193 -18.08 2.88 12.35
CA GLY A 193 -18.22 2.61 13.79
C GLY A 193 -17.99 1.15 14.18
N VAL A 194 -17.43 0.33 13.28
CA VAL A 194 -17.19 -1.11 13.46
C VAL A 194 -15.72 -1.34 13.82
N ARG A 195 -15.40 -1.55 15.09
CA ARG A 195 -14.01 -1.71 15.56
C ARG A 195 -13.61 -3.17 15.77
N ASP A 196 -14.55 -4.04 16.04
CA ASP A 196 -14.29 -5.44 16.40
C ASP A 196 -13.70 -6.24 15.24
N SER A 197 -13.80 -5.72 13.99
CA SER A 197 -13.29 -6.37 12.79
C SER A 197 -11.89 -5.91 12.35
N PHE A 198 -11.22 -5.04 13.12
CA PHE A 198 -9.87 -4.56 12.78
C PHE A 198 -8.86 -5.71 12.68
N GLY A 199 -8.92 -6.68 13.59
CA GLY A 199 -8.05 -7.86 13.56
C GLY A 199 -8.19 -8.65 12.25
N LEU A 200 -9.42 -8.85 11.76
CA LEU A 200 -9.67 -9.52 10.48
C LEU A 200 -9.16 -8.71 9.28
N ALA A 201 -9.32 -7.38 9.30
CA ALA A 201 -8.82 -6.52 8.25
C ALA A 201 -7.28 -6.56 8.17
N GLN A 202 -6.61 -6.59 9.32
CA GLN A 202 -5.15 -6.73 9.41
C GLN A 202 -4.69 -8.10 8.91
N GLU A 203 -5.28 -9.18 9.42
CA GLU A 203 -4.97 -10.54 9.00
C GLU A 203 -5.13 -10.74 7.49
N ALA A 204 -6.24 -10.26 6.92
CA ALA A 204 -6.51 -10.34 5.49
C ALA A 204 -5.45 -9.59 4.68
N ALA A 205 -5.11 -8.36 5.10
CA ALA A 205 -4.17 -7.51 4.39
C ALA A 205 -2.71 -7.96 4.55
N GLU A 206 -2.30 -8.41 5.73
CA GLU A 206 -0.95 -8.93 5.99
C GLU A 206 -0.73 -10.22 5.20
N SER A 207 -1.69 -11.15 5.25
CA SER A 207 -1.64 -12.39 4.48
C SER A 207 -1.59 -12.11 2.97
N PHE A 208 -2.43 -11.18 2.48
CA PHE A 208 -2.37 -10.78 1.07
C PHE A 208 -1.02 -10.17 0.71
N GLY A 209 -0.49 -9.27 1.55
CA GLY A 209 0.79 -8.60 1.32
C GLY A 209 1.96 -9.60 1.26
N ILE A 210 1.99 -10.60 2.14
CA ILE A 210 3.01 -11.66 2.13
C ILE A 210 2.89 -12.51 0.87
N GLY A 211 1.67 -12.98 0.53
CA GLY A 211 1.45 -13.79 -0.67
C GLY A 211 1.82 -13.04 -1.95
N TYR A 212 1.47 -11.75 -2.03
CA TYR A 212 1.83 -10.89 -3.15
C TYR A 212 3.35 -10.72 -3.27
N GLN A 213 4.06 -10.43 -2.15
CA GLN A 213 5.51 -10.28 -2.17
C GLN A 213 6.21 -11.56 -2.59
N ILE A 214 5.71 -12.73 -2.17
CA ILE A 214 6.28 -14.02 -2.61
C ILE A 214 6.16 -14.19 -4.13
N ILE A 215 5.07 -13.73 -4.75
CA ILE A 215 4.93 -13.74 -6.21
C ILE A 215 5.97 -12.83 -6.85
N ASP A 216 6.09 -11.59 -6.39
CA ASP A 216 7.08 -10.63 -6.90
C ASP A 216 8.50 -11.20 -6.76
N ASP A 217 8.84 -11.78 -5.59
CA ASP A 217 10.15 -12.41 -5.33
C ASP A 217 10.45 -13.60 -6.28
N LEU A 218 9.42 -14.36 -6.65
CA LEU A 218 9.55 -15.46 -7.62
C LEU A 218 9.76 -14.95 -9.04
N GLU A 219 9.11 -13.85 -9.43
CA GLU A 219 9.27 -13.22 -10.74
C GLU A 219 10.64 -12.53 -10.88
N ASP A 220 11.14 -11.94 -9.79
CA ASP A 220 12.43 -11.24 -9.74
C ASP A 220 13.63 -12.16 -9.44
N ALA A 221 13.43 -13.47 -9.38
CA ALA A 221 14.46 -14.48 -9.01
C ALA A 221 15.77 -14.38 -9.81
N GLY A 222 15.74 -13.82 -11.04
CA GLY A 222 16.90 -13.66 -11.92
C GLY A 222 17.60 -12.30 -11.81
N SER A 223 16.93 -11.30 -11.27
CA SER A 223 17.41 -9.90 -11.18
C SER A 223 17.88 -9.52 -9.77
N ASP A 224 17.33 -10.17 -8.75
CA ASP A 224 17.61 -9.90 -7.36
C ASP A 224 19.02 -10.35 -6.94
N GLY A 225 19.74 -9.44 -6.27
CA GLY A 225 21.04 -9.74 -5.71
C GLY A 225 20.96 -10.69 -4.50
N PRO A 226 22.09 -11.33 -4.13
CA PRO A 226 22.12 -12.29 -3.02
C PRO A 226 21.85 -11.68 -1.63
N LEU A 227 21.84 -10.36 -1.53
CA LEU A 227 21.56 -9.60 -0.31
C LEU A 227 20.16 -8.95 -0.30
N SER A 228 19.37 -9.12 -1.36
CA SER A 228 17.98 -8.63 -1.37
C SER A 228 17.11 -9.44 -0.41
N LEU A 229 16.14 -8.78 0.20
CA LEU A 229 15.09 -9.45 0.95
C LEU A 229 14.17 -10.17 -0.04
N ASN A 230 14.47 -11.43 -0.33
CA ASN A 230 13.74 -12.26 -1.25
C ASN A 230 13.54 -13.65 -0.62
N ILE A 231 12.33 -14.20 -0.72
CA ILE A 231 11.96 -15.50 -0.13
C ILE A 231 12.90 -16.62 -0.58
N LEU A 232 13.35 -16.61 -1.85
CA LEU A 232 14.26 -17.63 -2.36
C LEU A 232 15.63 -17.56 -1.68
N ASN A 233 16.10 -16.36 -1.31
CA ASN A 233 17.35 -16.23 -0.55
C ASN A 233 17.21 -16.79 0.87
N VAL A 234 16.04 -16.65 1.49
CA VAL A 234 15.72 -17.22 2.81
C VAL A 234 15.65 -18.74 2.74
N LEU A 235 14.99 -19.27 1.72
CA LEU A 235 14.73 -20.71 1.56
C LEU A 235 15.92 -21.52 1.01
N LYS A 236 16.92 -20.87 0.42
CA LYS A 236 18.15 -21.55 -0.08
C LYS A 236 18.91 -22.32 1.00
N THR A 237 18.77 -21.94 2.25
CA THR A 237 19.43 -22.63 3.36
C THR A 237 18.76 -23.98 3.59
N GLY A 238 19.45 -25.07 3.22
CA GLY A 238 18.98 -26.46 3.40
C GLY A 238 18.10 -27.00 2.28
N ASN A 239 17.86 -26.23 1.20
CA ASN A 239 17.04 -26.66 0.06
C ASN A 239 17.78 -26.47 -1.26
N THR A 240 17.50 -27.31 -2.24
CA THR A 240 17.87 -27.07 -3.64
C THR A 240 17.08 -25.89 -4.22
N PRO A 241 17.56 -25.25 -5.30
CA PRO A 241 16.80 -24.17 -5.94
C PRO A 241 15.36 -24.54 -6.34
N ALA A 242 15.17 -25.77 -6.83
CA ALA A 242 13.84 -26.26 -7.22
C ALA A 242 12.92 -26.45 -6.00
N GLU A 243 13.44 -27.00 -4.90
CA GLU A 243 12.70 -27.13 -3.65
C GLU A 243 12.35 -25.78 -3.04
N ALA A 244 13.27 -24.80 -3.06
CA ALA A 244 13.01 -23.44 -2.59
C ALA A 244 11.86 -22.77 -3.37
N VAL A 245 11.83 -22.91 -4.70
CA VAL A 245 10.72 -22.39 -5.54
C VAL A 245 9.40 -23.09 -5.21
N SER A 246 9.41 -24.42 -5.05
CA SER A 246 8.20 -25.17 -4.71
C SER A 246 7.64 -24.76 -3.35
N LEU A 247 8.51 -24.63 -2.34
CA LEU A 247 8.13 -24.17 -1.00
C LEU A 247 7.61 -22.74 -1.02
N ALA A 248 8.24 -21.82 -1.76
CA ALA A 248 7.79 -20.45 -1.91
C ALA A 248 6.37 -20.38 -2.50
N ARG A 249 6.09 -21.15 -3.56
CA ARG A 249 4.75 -21.25 -4.16
C ARG A 249 3.69 -21.75 -3.18
N GLU A 250 4.01 -22.82 -2.45
CA GLU A 250 3.11 -23.38 -1.44
C GLU A 250 2.81 -22.35 -0.34
N MET A 251 3.83 -21.64 0.12
CA MET A 251 3.68 -20.58 1.13
C MET A 251 2.83 -19.42 0.61
N GLY A 252 3.13 -18.92 -0.59
CA GLY A 252 2.36 -17.87 -1.24
C GLY A 252 0.89 -18.23 -1.35
N SER A 253 0.59 -19.44 -1.85
CA SER A 253 -0.77 -19.95 -1.97
C SER A 253 -1.47 -20.04 -0.60
N ARG A 254 -0.78 -20.54 0.44
CA ARG A 254 -1.33 -20.62 1.80
C ARG A 254 -1.68 -19.24 2.36
N HIS A 255 -0.81 -18.25 2.20
CA HIS A 255 -1.10 -16.87 2.61
C HIS A 255 -2.27 -16.27 1.84
N LEU A 256 -2.34 -16.44 0.52
CA LEU A 256 -3.47 -15.93 -0.27
C LEU A 256 -4.80 -16.59 0.10
N HIS A 257 -4.80 -17.88 0.42
CA HIS A 257 -5.99 -18.56 0.95
C HIS A 257 -6.41 -18.01 2.33
N SER A 258 -5.45 -17.75 3.22
CA SER A 258 -5.70 -17.11 4.50
C SER A 258 -6.30 -15.71 4.33
N ALA A 259 -5.75 -14.92 3.39
CA ALA A 259 -6.30 -13.61 3.05
C ALA A 259 -7.76 -13.68 2.59
N VAL A 260 -8.11 -14.66 1.73
CA VAL A 260 -9.50 -14.88 1.29
C VAL A 260 -10.40 -15.26 2.46
N ALA A 261 -9.92 -16.12 3.37
CA ALA A 261 -10.71 -16.56 4.52
C ALA A 261 -11.00 -15.39 5.48
N ALA A 262 -9.96 -14.63 5.85
CA ALA A 262 -10.11 -13.47 6.73
C ALA A 262 -10.97 -12.36 6.09
N ALA A 263 -10.77 -12.08 4.79
CA ALA A 263 -11.56 -11.08 4.06
C ALA A 263 -13.06 -11.42 4.00
N ARG A 264 -13.42 -12.70 3.92
CA ARG A 264 -14.82 -13.16 3.98
C ARG A 264 -15.48 -12.92 5.34
N GLY A 265 -14.69 -12.88 6.41
CA GLY A 265 -15.18 -12.61 7.77
C GLY A 265 -15.49 -11.13 8.01
N LEU A 266 -15.11 -10.23 7.11
CA LEU A 266 -15.38 -8.81 7.25
C LEU A 266 -16.88 -8.50 7.04
N PRO A 267 -17.45 -7.57 7.84
CA PRO A 267 -18.87 -7.28 7.82
C PRO A 267 -19.33 -6.71 6.47
N ASN A 268 -20.59 -7.00 6.11
CA ASN A 268 -21.26 -6.51 4.90
C ASN A 268 -20.49 -6.78 3.59
N GLY A 269 -19.56 -7.76 3.57
CA GLY A 269 -18.73 -8.05 2.42
C GLY A 269 -17.65 -7.00 2.14
N SER A 270 -17.29 -6.16 3.12
CA SER A 270 -16.29 -5.10 2.95
C SER A 270 -14.87 -5.60 2.62
N GLY A 271 -14.61 -6.89 2.75
CA GLY A 271 -13.36 -7.53 2.30
C GLY A 271 -13.44 -8.17 0.91
N GLU A 272 -14.57 -8.08 0.20
CA GLU A 272 -14.77 -8.85 -1.04
C GLU A 272 -13.76 -8.49 -2.13
N LEU A 273 -13.42 -7.20 -2.29
CA LEU A 273 -12.44 -6.78 -3.28
C LEU A 273 -11.04 -7.36 -2.96
N LEU A 274 -10.61 -7.33 -1.69
CA LEU A 274 -9.35 -7.93 -1.27
C LEU A 274 -9.34 -9.45 -1.53
N GLY A 275 -10.44 -10.12 -1.18
CA GLY A 275 -10.60 -11.55 -1.44
C GLY A 275 -10.58 -11.91 -2.94
N LYS A 276 -11.13 -11.05 -3.82
CA LYS A 276 -11.03 -11.22 -5.28
C LYS A 276 -9.57 -11.07 -5.76
N LEU A 277 -8.89 -10.02 -5.30
CA LEU A 277 -7.49 -9.80 -5.63
C LEU A 277 -6.62 -10.99 -5.18
N ALA A 278 -6.82 -11.50 -3.98
CA ALA A 278 -6.08 -12.66 -3.47
C ALA A 278 -6.29 -13.91 -4.33
N ARG A 279 -7.51 -14.17 -4.81
CA ARG A 279 -7.78 -15.29 -5.73
C ARG A 279 -7.06 -15.13 -7.05
N VAL A 280 -7.12 -13.94 -7.66
CA VAL A 280 -6.42 -13.65 -8.94
C VAL A 280 -4.91 -13.79 -8.77
N MET A 281 -4.34 -13.32 -7.66
CA MET A 281 -2.92 -13.50 -7.38
C MET A 281 -2.54 -14.97 -7.21
N ASN A 282 -3.40 -15.77 -6.56
CA ASN A 282 -3.13 -17.20 -6.36
C ASN A 282 -3.08 -18.00 -7.69
N GLU A 283 -3.73 -17.53 -8.74
CA GLU A 283 -3.65 -18.14 -10.09
C GLU A 283 -2.27 -17.93 -10.76
N ARG A 284 -1.43 -17.02 -10.25
CA ARG A 284 -0.08 -16.76 -10.76
C ARG A 284 0.99 -17.66 -10.13
N LEU A 285 0.69 -18.35 -9.05
CA LEU A 285 1.57 -19.31 -8.36
C LEU A 285 1.49 -20.69 -9.00
#